data_d6d96fbe48675504c74380b506e0d2f1
#
_entry.id   d6d96fbe48675504c74380b506e0d2f1
#
_cell.length_a   1.000
_cell.length_b   1.000
_cell.length_c   1.000
_cell.angle_alpha   90.00
_cell.angle_beta   90.00
_cell.angle_gamma   90.00
#
_symmetry.space_group_name_H-M   'P 1'
#
loop_
_entity.id
_entity.type
_entity.pdbx_description
1 polymer ?
#
loop_
_entity_poly.entity_id
_entity_poly.type
_entity_poly.pdbx_seq_one_letter_code
_entity_poly.pdbx_strand_id
1 'polypeptide(L)'
;MLKISRLTVENMETGCVTDNPQPRVSYCLESDRQNVTLKKAVISIGDWKKETDCQIAVPYEGSRLQPFTKYTVRVEAEDDAGERAWASTEFETGRMDTIWSGRWITDGEYRFKEAKISPKTMTFRTRFSCEKEIASARLYVTALGIYELLLNGEK
;
A
#
# COMPACT_ATOMS: atom_id res chain seq x y z
N MET A 1 -16.06 -18.42 19.44
CA MET A 1 -15.19 -17.25 19.62
C MET A 1 -15.03 -16.53 18.29
N LEU A 2 -15.35 -15.25 18.26
CA LEU A 2 -15.21 -14.40 17.09
C LEU A 2 -13.73 -14.05 16.84
N LYS A 3 -13.28 -14.02 15.60
CA LYS A 3 -11.96 -13.52 15.20
C LYS A 3 -12.02 -12.82 13.84
N ILE A 4 -11.10 -11.91 13.60
CA ILE A 4 -10.83 -11.35 12.29
C ILE A 4 -9.71 -12.21 11.68
N SER A 5 -10.02 -13.01 10.67
CA SER A 5 -9.10 -13.97 10.07
C SER A 5 -8.23 -13.34 8.97
N ARG A 6 -8.73 -12.27 8.38
CA ARG A 6 -8.05 -11.54 7.32
C ARG A 6 -8.35 -10.05 7.43
N LEU A 7 -7.34 -9.22 7.30
CA LEU A 7 -7.45 -7.77 7.24
C LEU A 7 -6.53 -7.27 6.11
N THR A 8 -7.09 -6.50 5.18
CA THR A 8 -6.37 -6.01 4.01
C THR A 8 -6.56 -4.52 3.81
N VAL A 9 -5.56 -3.88 3.23
CA VAL A 9 -5.63 -2.55 2.64
C VAL A 9 -5.33 -2.70 1.16
N GLU A 10 -6.20 -2.18 0.27
CA GLU A 10 -6.10 -2.34 -1.19
C GLU A 10 -5.87 -3.80 -1.62
N ASN A 11 -6.55 -4.74 -0.92
CA ASN A 11 -6.46 -6.20 -1.09
C ASN A 11 -5.10 -6.84 -0.69
N MET A 12 -4.19 -6.09 -0.07
CA MET A 12 -2.92 -6.60 0.44
C MET A 12 -2.96 -6.74 1.96
N GLU A 13 -2.52 -7.89 2.47
CA GLU A 13 -2.48 -8.16 3.91
C GLU A 13 -1.28 -7.50 4.59
N THR A 14 -0.15 -7.46 3.88
CA THR A 14 1.11 -6.88 4.36
C THR A 14 1.81 -6.15 3.23
N GLY A 15 2.69 -5.20 3.57
CA GLY A 15 3.56 -4.51 2.60
C GLY A 15 2.81 -3.61 1.62
N CYS A 16 1.57 -3.24 1.90
CA CYS A 16 0.80 -2.36 1.04
C CYS A 16 1.46 -0.97 0.96
N VAL A 17 1.79 -0.55 -0.26
CA VAL A 17 2.15 0.83 -0.59
C VAL A 17 1.16 1.35 -1.60
N THR A 18 0.51 2.47 -1.32
CA THR A 18 -0.56 3.01 -2.18
C THR A 18 -0.46 4.52 -2.33
N ASP A 19 -0.77 5.00 -3.53
CA ASP A 19 -0.98 6.42 -3.83
C ASP A 19 -2.48 6.79 -3.81
N ASN A 20 -3.36 5.82 -3.49
CA ASN A 20 -4.78 6.11 -3.38
C ASN A 20 -5.03 7.01 -2.15
N PRO A 21 -5.61 8.22 -2.33
CA PRO A 21 -5.91 9.11 -1.21
C PRO A 21 -7.03 8.58 -0.29
N GLN A 22 -7.80 7.58 -0.76
CA GLN A 22 -8.88 6.92 -0.04
C GLN A 22 -8.69 5.40 -0.06
N PRO A 23 -7.63 4.88 0.59
CA PRO A 23 -7.38 3.44 0.57
C PRO A 23 -8.56 2.68 1.18
N ARG A 24 -8.84 1.51 0.61
CA ARG A 24 -9.98 0.70 1.00
C ARG A 24 -9.54 -0.42 1.93
N VAL A 25 -10.28 -0.57 2.99
CA VAL A 25 -10.08 -1.62 4.00
C VAL A 25 -11.09 -2.73 3.79
N SER A 26 -10.63 -3.97 3.83
CA SER A 26 -11.51 -5.15 3.85
C SER A 26 -11.05 -6.12 4.92
N TYR A 27 -12.01 -6.83 5.53
CA TYR A 27 -11.71 -7.83 6.54
C TYR A 27 -12.71 -8.98 6.47
N CYS A 28 -12.30 -10.15 6.97
CA CYS A 28 -13.14 -11.34 7.10
C CYS A 28 -13.30 -11.71 8.57
N LEU A 29 -14.53 -12.05 8.95
CA LEU A 29 -14.84 -12.59 10.27
C LEU A 29 -14.95 -14.10 10.19
N GLU A 30 -14.46 -14.77 11.20
CA GLU A 30 -14.68 -16.19 11.45
C GLU A 30 -15.21 -16.39 12.88
N SER A 31 -16.08 -17.36 13.06
CA SER A 31 -16.59 -17.75 14.35
C SER A 31 -16.76 -19.27 14.42
N ASP A 32 -16.65 -19.82 15.63
CA ASP A 32 -17.00 -21.20 15.93
C ASP A 32 -18.52 -21.43 16.05
N ARG A 33 -19.31 -20.36 16.05
CA ARG A 33 -20.76 -20.40 15.98
C ARG A 33 -21.26 -20.36 14.54
N GLN A 34 -22.40 -20.98 14.28
CA GLN A 34 -23.09 -20.89 12.98
C GLN A 34 -24.01 -19.66 12.93
N ASN A 35 -24.25 -19.15 11.73
CA ASN A 35 -25.18 -18.04 11.45
C ASN A 35 -24.82 -16.74 12.20
N VAL A 36 -23.54 -16.49 12.43
CA VAL A 36 -23.06 -15.26 13.04
C VAL A 36 -23.15 -14.11 12.03
N THR A 37 -23.73 -13.02 12.47
CA THR A 37 -23.81 -11.77 11.68
C THR A 37 -23.01 -10.66 12.35
N LEU A 38 -22.37 -9.84 11.54
CA LEU A 38 -21.73 -8.62 12.03
C LEU A 38 -22.81 -7.64 12.48
N LYS A 39 -22.77 -7.23 13.73
CA LYS A 39 -23.62 -6.16 14.25
C LYS A 39 -23.06 -4.79 13.92
N LYS A 40 -21.78 -4.60 14.17
CA LYS A 40 -21.04 -3.39 13.84
C LYS A 40 -19.54 -3.61 13.86
N ALA A 41 -18.81 -2.79 13.13
CA ALA A 41 -17.38 -2.68 13.29
C ALA A 41 -16.95 -1.21 13.32
N VAL A 42 -15.81 -0.97 13.94
CA VAL A 42 -15.13 0.34 13.92
C VAL A 42 -13.79 0.15 13.25
N ILE A 43 -13.59 0.87 12.15
CA ILE A 43 -12.30 0.97 11.45
C ILE A 43 -11.64 2.26 11.88
N SER A 44 -10.35 2.20 12.25
CA SER A 44 -9.58 3.38 12.64
C SER A 44 -8.23 3.45 11.91
N ILE A 45 -7.86 4.65 11.48
CA ILE A 45 -6.58 4.99 10.83
C ILE A 45 -6.16 6.37 11.36
N GLY A 46 -5.10 6.43 12.19
CA GLY A 46 -4.77 7.65 12.90
C GLY A 46 -5.94 8.14 13.78
N ASP A 47 -6.33 9.40 13.61
CA ASP A 47 -7.44 10.00 14.35
C ASP A 47 -8.82 9.72 13.72
N TRP A 48 -8.84 9.19 12.48
CA TRP A 48 -10.10 8.87 11.80
C TRP A 48 -10.69 7.55 12.30
N LYS A 49 -12.01 7.57 12.49
CA LYS A 49 -12.78 6.37 12.84
C LYS A 49 -14.09 6.36 12.06
N LYS A 50 -14.47 5.16 11.62
CA LYS A 50 -15.75 4.91 10.94
C LYS A 50 -16.41 3.69 11.53
N GLU A 51 -17.63 3.84 12.03
CA GLU A 51 -18.52 2.72 12.36
C GLU A 51 -19.22 2.28 11.07
N THR A 52 -19.25 0.98 10.83
CA THR A 52 -19.82 0.37 9.63
C THR A 52 -20.28 -1.08 9.89
N ASP A 53 -21.22 -1.54 9.11
CA ASP A 53 -21.62 -2.94 8.98
C ASP A 53 -21.01 -3.60 7.71
N CYS A 54 -20.29 -2.82 6.92
CA CYS A 54 -19.64 -3.30 5.71
C CYS A 54 -18.25 -3.87 6.01
N GLN A 55 -17.95 -5.03 5.41
CA GLN A 55 -16.67 -5.73 5.56
C GLN A 55 -15.75 -5.59 4.34
N ILE A 56 -16.26 -5.10 3.22
CA ILE A 56 -15.56 -5.12 1.94
C ILE A 56 -15.39 -3.71 1.41
N ALA A 57 -14.14 -3.38 1.05
CA ALA A 57 -13.78 -2.15 0.35
C ALA A 57 -14.28 -0.86 1.03
N VAL A 58 -14.26 -0.82 2.37
CA VAL A 58 -14.65 0.37 3.12
C VAL A 58 -13.62 1.47 2.87
N PRO A 59 -14.00 2.62 2.26
CA PRO A 59 -13.06 3.66 1.92
C PRO A 59 -12.66 4.46 3.16
N TYR A 60 -11.40 4.88 3.19
CA TYR A 60 -10.95 5.91 4.10
C TYR A 60 -11.53 7.26 3.70
N GLU A 61 -12.14 7.96 4.66
CA GLU A 61 -12.78 9.26 4.46
C GLU A 61 -12.26 10.31 5.45
N GLY A 62 -11.09 10.08 6.00
CA GLY A 62 -10.44 11.00 6.94
C GLY A 62 -9.68 12.13 6.26
N SER A 63 -8.87 12.81 7.04
CA SER A 63 -7.99 13.88 6.55
C SER A 63 -7.02 13.35 5.51
N ARG A 64 -6.54 14.23 4.61
CA ARG A 64 -5.58 13.87 3.57
C ARG A 64 -4.36 13.17 4.17
N LEU A 65 -4.08 11.97 3.67
CA LEU A 65 -2.90 11.20 4.03
C LEU A 65 -1.62 11.91 3.56
N GLN A 66 -0.58 11.86 4.38
CA GLN A 66 0.72 12.44 4.03
C GLN A 66 1.50 11.47 3.15
N PRO A 67 2.29 11.94 2.19
CA PRO A 67 3.15 11.07 1.38
C PRO A 67 4.24 10.41 2.23
N PHE A 68 4.73 9.26 1.77
CA PHE A 68 5.84 8.51 2.38
C PHE A 68 5.64 8.17 3.86
N THR A 69 4.40 7.97 4.28
CA THR A 69 4.02 7.83 5.69
C THR A 69 3.39 6.48 5.95
N LYS A 70 3.80 5.84 7.04
CA LYS A 70 3.16 4.60 7.52
C LYS A 70 1.94 4.92 8.36
N TYR A 71 0.90 4.14 8.14
CA TYR A 71 -0.35 4.18 8.87
C TYR A 71 -0.71 2.80 9.38
N THR A 72 -1.20 2.74 10.61
CA THR A 72 -1.80 1.53 11.17
C THR A 72 -3.31 1.58 10.97
N VAL A 73 -3.85 0.51 10.42
CA VAL A 73 -5.29 0.25 10.34
C VAL A 73 -5.65 -0.68 11.47
N ARG A 74 -6.66 -0.35 12.24
CA ARG A 74 -7.25 -1.22 13.26
C ARG A 74 -8.74 -1.39 12.97
N VAL A 75 -9.19 -2.63 13.05
CA VAL A 75 -10.61 -3.00 12.96
C VAL A 75 -11.02 -3.65 14.27
N GLU A 76 -12.12 -3.17 14.84
CA GLU A 76 -12.80 -3.78 16.00
C GLU A 76 -14.20 -4.14 15.56
N ALA A 77 -14.58 -5.40 15.69
CA ALA A 77 -15.88 -5.92 15.27
C ALA A 77 -16.64 -6.51 16.46
N GLU A 78 -17.97 -6.34 16.44
CA GLU A 78 -18.91 -6.92 17.39
C GLU A 78 -19.99 -7.69 16.61
N ASP A 79 -20.23 -8.91 16.99
CA ASP A 79 -21.27 -9.75 16.38
C ASP A 79 -22.65 -9.57 17.04
N ASP A 80 -23.63 -10.30 16.51
CA ASP A 80 -25.03 -10.31 16.99
C ASP A 80 -25.22 -10.80 18.42
N ALA A 81 -24.27 -11.60 18.95
CA ALA A 81 -24.26 -12.05 20.34
C ALA A 81 -23.42 -11.15 21.26
N GLY A 82 -22.79 -10.10 20.74
CA GLY A 82 -21.94 -9.20 21.51
C GLY A 82 -20.52 -9.70 21.71
N GLU A 83 -20.09 -10.78 21.02
CA GLU A 83 -18.69 -11.18 20.99
C GLU A 83 -17.87 -10.15 20.19
N ARG A 84 -16.64 -9.89 20.64
CA ARG A 84 -15.77 -8.89 20.05
C ARG A 84 -14.47 -9.48 19.57
N ALA A 85 -14.00 -8.98 18.44
CA ALA A 85 -12.69 -9.28 17.88
C ALA A 85 -12.03 -8.02 17.37
N TRP A 86 -10.70 -8.02 17.32
CA TRP A 86 -9.94 -6.95 16.69
C TRP A 86 -8.73 -7.49 15.92
N ALA A 87 -8.29 -6.75 14.93
CA ALA A 87 -7.05 -6.97 14.21
C ALA A 87 -6.44 -5.64 13.77
N SER A 88 -5.15 -5.65 13.49
CA SER A 88 -4.46 -4.50 12.93
C SER A 88 -3.49 -4.91 11.82
N THR A 89 -3.29 -4.03 10.85
CA THR A 89 -2.28 -4.13 9.80
C THR A 89 -1.72 -2.75 9.51
N GLU A 90 -0.64 -2.70 8.73
CA GLU A 90 -0.03 -1.44 8.33
C GLU A 90 -0.03 -1.28 6.82
N PHE A 91 -0.12 -0.05 6.37
CA PHE A 91 0.16 0.35 5.00
C PHE A 91 1.03 1.59 4.97
N GLU A 92 1.64 1.85 3.84
CA GLU A 92 2.45 3.03 3.60
C GLU A 92 1.89 3.80 2.41
N THR A 93 1.84 5.11 2.52
CA THR A 93 1.55 5.94 1.36
C THR A 93 2.80 6.06 0.50
N GLY A 94 2.63 5.98 -0.80
CA GLY A 94 3.69 6.24 -1.75
C GLY A 94 3.95 7.74 -1.90
N ARG A 95 4.21 8.15 -3.13
CA ARG A 95 4.51 9.56 -3.45
C ARG A 95 3.31 10.49 -3.35
N MET A 96 2.12 9.96 -3.48
CA MET A 96 0.91 10.76 -3.62
C MET A 96 1.08 11.81 -4.74
N ASP A 97 0.82 13.09 -4.43
CA ASP A 97 1.00 14.19 -5.38
C ASP A 97 2.40 14.81 -5.35
N THR A 98 3.37 14.20 -4.66
CA THR A 98 4.73 14.75 -4.57
C THR A 98 5.42 14.70 -5.94
N ILE A 99 5.97 15.82 -6.37
CA ILE A 99 6.69 15.92 -7.64
C ILE A 99 7.96 15.05 -7.61
N TRP A 100 8.25 14.38 -8.73
CA TRP A 100 9.50 13.64 -8.87
C TRP A 100 10.70 14.59 -8.83
N SER A 101 11.65 14.30 -7.96
CA SER A 101 12.96 14.97 -7.96
C SER A 101 13.90 14.39 -9.03
N GLY A 102 13.67 13.15 -9.44
CA GLY A 102 14.42 12.50 -10.52
C GLY A 102 14.11 13.06 -11.89
N ARG A 103 15.05 12.88 -12.80
CA ARG A 103 14.90 13.23 -14.23
C ARG A 103 14.89 11.96 -15.05
N TRP A 104 14.20 11.99 -16.18
CA TRP A 104 14.29 10.94 -17.17
C TRP A 104 15.73 10.81 -17.68
N ILE A 105 16.21 9.57 -17.74
CA ILE A 105 17.53 9.25 -18.28
C ILE A 105 17.38 8.37 -19.51
N THR A 106 18.27 8.54 -20.47
CA THR A 106 18.37 7.78 -21.71
C THR A 106 19.83 7.73 -22.13
N ASP A 107 20.18 6.85 -23.03
CA ASP A 107 21.51 6.79 -23.67
C ASP A 107 21.80 7.95 -24.62
N GLY A 108 20.81 8.82 -24.89
CA GLY A 108 20.93 9.95 -25.81
C GLY A 108 20.78 9.59 -27.28
N GLU A 109 20.75 8.30 -27.62
CA GLU A 109 20.60 7.84 -29.01
C GLU A 109 19.16 7.69 -29.45
N TYR A 110 18.24 7.58 -28.47
CA TYR A 110 16.83 7.34 -28.76
C TYR A 110 16.13 8.58 -29.32
N ARG A 111 15.70 8.49 -30.59
CA ARG A 111 14.92 9.52 -31.25
C ARG A 111 13.49 9.01 -31.50
N PHE A 112 12.53 9.58 -30.79
CA PHE A 112 11.10 9.23 -30.92
C PHE A 112 10.53 9.30 -32.34
N LYS A 113 11.22 9.99 -33.26
CA LYS A 113 10.74 10.21 -34.64
C LYS A 113 10.95 9.03 -35.58
N GLU A 114 11.77 8.04 -35.21
CA GLU A 114 12.08 6.89 -36.08
C GLU A 114 11.44 5.60 -35.56
N ALA A 115 10.17 5.66 -35.22
CA ALA A 115 9.38 4.62 -34.53
C ALA A 115 9.24 3.26 -35.25
N LYS A 116 10.08 2.93 -36.21
CA LYS A 116 10.07 1.62 -36.92
C LYS A 116 11.04 0.61 -36.32
N ILE A 117 11.89 1.01 -35.40
CA ILE A 117 12.91 0.16 -34.81
C ILE A 117 12.64 0.07 -33.30
N SER A 118 12.46 -1.15 -32.79
CA SER A 118 12.37 -1.36 -31.34
C SER A 118 13.62 -0.83 -30.65
N PRO A 119 13.49 -0.01 -29.60
CA PRO A 119 14.64 0.48 -28.87
C PRO A 119 15.42 -0.69 -28.27
N LYS A 120 16.75 -0.57 -28.27
CA LYS A 120 17.61 -1.54 -27.60
C LYS A 120 17.36 -1.49 -26.09
N THR A 121 17.52 -2.63 -25.44
CA THR A 121 17.53 -2.68 -23.97
C THR A 121 18.68 -1.83 -23.45
N MET A 122 18.38 -0.90 -22.57
CA MET A 122 19.35 -0.02 -21.94
C MET A 122 19.62 -0.50 -20.50
N THR A 123 20.88 -0.49 -20.12
CA THR A 123 21.28 -0.77 -18.73
C THR A 123 21.90 0.46 -18.12
N PHE A 124 21.32 0.93 -17.04
CA PHE A 124 21.86 2.05 -16.26
C PHE A 124 22.39 1.52 -14.92
N ARG A 125 23.54 2.03 -14.52
CA ARG A 125 24.16 1.66 -13.25
C ARG A 125 24.63 2.89 -12.52
N THR A 126 24.35 2.96 -11.25
CA THR A 126 24.88 3.97 -10.34
C THR A 126 25.42 3.32 -9.08
N ARG A 127 26.26 4.03 -8.35
CA ARG A 127 26.72 3.64 -7.02
C ARG A 127 26.48 4.79 -6.07
N PHE A 128 26.09 4.44 -4.88
CA PHE A 128 25.98 5.38 -3.77
C PHE A 128 26.46 4.68 -2.49
N SER A 129 26.91 5.48 -1.55
CA SER A 129 27.29 5.01 -0.21
C SER A 129 26.47 5.75 0.83
N CYS A 130 26.14 5.07 1.91
CA CYS A 130 25.54 5.67 3.08
C CYS A 130 26.47 5.41 4.27
N GLU A 131 26.97 6.48 4.87
CA GLU A 131 27.90 6.40 6.00
C GLU A 131 27.16 6.30 7.35
N LYS A 132 25.82 6.53 7.34
CA LYS A 132 24.98 6.48 8.52
C LYS A 132 24.29 5.13 8.60
N GLU A 133 23.97 4.71 9.82
CA GLU A 133 23.09 3.57 10.04
C GLU A 133 21.72 3.81 9.39
N ILE A 134 21.27 2.84 8.59
CA ILE A 134 20.02 2.94 7.83
C ILE A 134 18.90 2.31 8.66
N ALA A 135 18.05 3.12 9.26
CA ALA A 135 16.86 2.67 9.96
C ALA A 135 15.75 2.22 8.98
N SER A 136 15.62 2.90 7.85
CA SER A 136 14.70 2.51 6.77
C SER A 136 15.12 3.16 5.46
N ALA A 137 14.81 2.51 4.34
CA ALA A 137 15.03 3.06 3.01
C ALA A 137 13.87 2.72 2.08
N ARG A 138 13.60 3.61 1.12
CA ARG A 138 12.64 3.40 0.04
C ARG A 138 13.23 3.88 -1.26
N LEU A 139 13.09 3.06 -2.29
CA LEU A 139 13.49 3.40 -3.65
C LEU A 139 12.24 3.52 -4.51
N TYR A 140 12.06 4.67 -5.12
CA TYR A 140 10.99 4.93 -6.08
C TYR A 140 11.58 4.99 -7.48
N VAL A 141 11.10 4.11 -8.34
CA VAL A 141 11.58 4.01 -9.72
C VAL A 141 10.40 3.86 -10.66
N THR A 142 10.53 4.40 -11.86
CA THR A 142 9.57 4.22 -12.94
C THR A 142 10.26 4.23 -14.28
N ALA A 143 9.63 3.66 -15.29
CA ALA A 143 10.11 3.67 -16.67
C ALA A 143 8.97 3.85 -17.66
N LEU A 144 9.29 4.36 -18.84
CA LEU A 144 8.38 4.33 -19.99
C LEU A 144 8.55 2.99 -20.72
N GLY A 145 7.97 1.92 -20.16
CA GLY A 145 8.06 0.57 -20.65
C GLY A 145 8.33 -0.46 -19.56
N ILE A 146 8.90 -1.58 -19.95
CA ILE A 146 9.26 -2.67 -19.03
C ILE A 146 10.65 -2.38 -18.47
N TYR A 147 10.82 -2.54 -17.16
CA TYR A 147 12.12 -2.41 -16.51
C TYR A 147 12.33 -3.51 -15.47
N GLU A 148 13.57 -3.75 -15.17
CA GLU A 148 14.02 -4.58 -14.07
C GLU A 148 14.96 -3.75 -13.19
N LEU A 149 14.74 -3.78 -11.89
CA LEU A 149 15.57 -3.10 -10.91
C LEU A 149 16.36 -4.12 -10.11
N LEU A 150 17.65 -3.88 -9.99
CA LEU A 150 18.53 -4.68 -9.15
C LEU A 150 19.21 -3.77 -8.13
N LEU A 151 19.18 -4.15 -6.87
CA LEU A 151 19.94 -3.51 -5.79
C LEU A 151 20.98 -4.51 -5.27
N ASN A 152 22.27 -4.19 -5.44
CA ASN A 152 23.39 -5.08 -5.10
C ASN A 152 23.32 -6.46 -5.80
N GLY A 153 22.70 -6.53 -6.96
CA GLY A 153 22.55 -7.77 -7.73
C GLY A 153 21.29 -8.58 -7.43
N GLU A 154 20.48 -8.14 -6.49
CA GLU A 154 19.20 -8.75 -6.12
C GLU A 154 18.01 -7.92 -6.65
N LYS A 155 16.89 -8.62 -7.00
CA LYS A 155 15.63 -8.01 -7.44
C LYS A 155 14.82 -7.48 -6.28
#